data_e82ca25abffbee9f95382a48f97d7b9a
#
_entry.id   e82ca25abffbee9f95382a48f97d7b9a
#
_cell.length_a   1.000
_cell.length_b   1.000
_cell.length_c   1.000
_cell.angle_alpha   90.00
_cell.angle_beta   90.00
_cell.angle_gamma   90.00
#
_symmetry.space_group_name_H-M   'P 1'
#
loop_
_entity.id
_entity.type
_entity.pdbx_description
1 polymer ?
#
loop_
_entity_poly.entity_id
_entity_poly.type
_entity_poly.pdbx_seq_one_letter_code
_entity_poly.pdbx_strand_id
1 'polypeptide(L)'
;MLLAACASPQERSAAPGAEPQRIVSLDYCADQYVLRFAERDAILALSPYAGERFSYMRAEAEGLPTVRPRTADVLALQPDLVVRSFGGGADVVPFLEELGVPVIQIGFPQTIAEVREEVIRIGSALGAGDEARQAAADMDRRLAALPAPPEKRRTALYMTPGGMTSGEGTLVHEILRTAGLANFQDRPGWNTLPLERLAYEHPDVVAAAFYEGVESQAEIWSAARHPVARAQLENRPVVPLEGAWTSCGGWFLIDAIEALSQAAQGERP
;
A
#
# COMPACT_ATOMS: atom_id res chain seq x y z
N MET A 1 50.48 24.00 26.74
CA MET A 1 49.50 24.57 25.82
C MET A 1 49.16 23.52 24.78
N LEU A 2 48.12 22.74 24.97
CA LEU A 2 47.62 21.77 23.99
C LEU A 2 46.51 22.45 23.20
N LEU A 3 46.69 22.61 21.91
CA LEU A 3 45.68 23.06 20.97
C LEU A 3 44.79 21.86 20.61
N ALA A 4 43.57 21.90 21.10
CA ALA A 4 42.52 20.98 20.64
C ALA A 4 42.10 21.41 19.24
N ALA A 5 42.37 20.58 18.23
CA ALA A 5 41.85 20.73 16.89
C ALA A 5 40.38 20.33 16.90
N CYS A 6 39.48 21.31 16.73
CA CYS A 6 38.10 21.07 16.40
C CYS A 6 38.03 20.49 14.98
N ALA A 7 37.73 19.21 14.86
CA ALA A 7 37.42 18.60 13.58
C ALA A 7 36.06 19.15 13.11
N SER A 8 36.06 19.83 11.99
CA SER A 8 34.81 20.28 11.31
C SER A 8 33.95 19.07 10.92
N PRO A 9 32.62 19.16 10.95
CA PRO A 9 31.76 18.11 10.43
C PRO A 9 32.08 17.95 8.93
N GLN A 10 32.49 16.76 8.55
CA GLN A 10 32.74 16.40 7.16
C GLN A 10 31.39 16.35 6.46
N GLU A 11 31.16 17.28 5.53
CA GLU A 11 30.03 17.25 4.61
C GLU A 11 30.13 15.94 3.80
N ARG A 12 29.29 14.96 4.17
CA ARG A 12 29.09 13.74 3.40
C ARG A 12 28.04 14.01 2.33
N SER A 13 28.43 14.69 1.26
CA SER A 13 27.68 14.64 0.03
C SER A 13 27.88 13.26 -0.58
N ALA A 14 26.83 12.47 -0.70
CA ALA A 14 26.88 11.22 -1.44
C ALA A 14 27.33 11.52 -2.88
N ALA A 15 28.30 10.79 -3.38
CA ALA A 15 28.74 10.93 -4.76
C ALA A 15 27.54 10.63 -5.68
N PRO A 16 27.33 11.44 -6.77
CA PRO A 16 26.25 11.15 -7.72
C PRO A 16 26.41 9.75 -8.30
N GLY A 17 25.43 8.86 -8.04
CA GLY A 17 25.42 7.47 -8.50
C GLY A 17 25.86 6.43 -7.48
N ALA A 18 26.16 6.79 -6.23
CA ALA A 18 26.35 5.81 -5.15
C ALA A 18 24.99 5.28 -4.69
N GLU A 19 24.90 3.96 -4.48
CA GLU A 19 23.72 3.34 -3.88
C GLU A 19 23.53 3.85 -2.44
N PRO A 20 22.29 4.14 -2.01
CA PRO A 20 22.04 4.61 -0.65
C PRO A 20 22.41 3.52 0.35
N GLN A 21 23.10 3.89 1.41
CA GLN A 21 23.61 2.97 2.44
C GLN A 21 22.95 3.15 3.80
N ARG A 22 22.11 4.19 3.94
CA ARG A 22 21.51 4.58 5.22
C ARG A 22 20.06 5.03 5.01
N ILE A 23 19.20 4.05 4.79
CA ILE A 23 17.81 4.26 4.38
C ILE A 23 16.90 4.26 5.60
N VAL A 24 16.00 5.25 5.68
CA VAL A 24 14.92 5.31 6.66
C VAL A 24 13.58 5.34 5.92
N SER A 25 12.65 4.49 6.34
CA SER A 25 11.26 4.48 5.87
C SER A 25 10.33 5.08 6.94
N LEU A 26 9.40 5.96 6.54
CA LEU A 26 8.58 6.73 7.47
C LEU A 26 7.13 6.23 7.61
N ASP A 27 6.67 5.36 6.74
CA ASP A 27 5.32 4.77 6.81
C ASP A 27 5.25 3.38 6.19
N TYR A 28 4.18 2.66 6.50
CA TYR A 28 4.03 1.26 6.10
C TYR A 28 3.97 1.04 4.58
N CYS A 29 3.55 2.01 3.78
CA CYS A 29 3.61 1.90 2.32
C CYS A 29 5.04 2.04 1.81
N ALA A 30 5.83 2.95 2.39
CA ALA A 30 7.26 3.08 2.09
C ALA A 30 8.04 1.82 2.53
N ASP A 31 7.67 1.22 3.67
CA ASP A 31 8.30 -0.01 4.16
C ASP A 31 8.25 -1.14 3.13
N GLN A 32 7.14 -1.28 2.36
CA GLN A 32 7.01 -2.33 1.35
C GLN A 32 8.11 -2.22 0.29
N TYR A 33 8.32 -1.00 -0.21
CA TYR A 33 9.31 -0.74 -1.25
C TYR A 33 10.74 -0.86 -0.73
N VAL A 34 11.01 -0.33 0.47
CA VAL A 34 12.32 -0.43 1.10
C VAL A 34 12.67 -1.89 1.38
N LEU A 35 11.76 -2.66 1.97
CA LEU A 35 11.98 -4.10 2.25
C LEU A 35 12.15 -4.94 0.99
N ARG A 36 11.55 -4.53 -0.12
CA ARG A 36 11.61 -5.27 -1.39
C ARG A 36 12.86 -4.97 -2.20
N PHE A 37 13.32 -3.71 -2.17
CA PHE A 37 14.29 -3.21 -3.14
C PHE A 37 15.56 -2.64 -2.54
N ALA A 38 15.65 -2.43 -1.23
CA ALA A 38 16.89 -2.00 -0.61
C ALA A 38 17.68 -3.20 -0.06
N GLU A 39 19.00 -3.08 -0.07
CA GLU A 39 19.85 -4.03 0.65
C GLU A 39 19.50 -3.96 2.15
N ARG A 40 19.33 -5.12 2.78
CA ARG A 40 18.90 -5.21 4.17
C ARG A 40 19.79 -4.44 5.14
N ASP A 41 21.09 -4.49 4.91
CA ASP A 41 22.11 -3.83 5.76
C ASP A 41 22.11 -2.30 5.57
N ALA A 42 21.52 -1.79 4.50
CA ALA A 42 21.32 -0.37 4.27
C ALA A 42 20.10 0.19 5.03
N ILE A 43 19.20 -0.66 5.52
CA ILE A 43 17.98 -0.24 6.20
C ILE A 43 18.30 0.12 7.67
N LEU A 44 18.31 1.41 7.98
CA LEU A 44 18.51 1.88 9.36
C LEU A 44 17.28 1.70 10.24
N ALA A 45 16.11 2.02 9.71
CA ALA A 45 14.85 1.83 10.41
C ALA A 45 13.66 1.87 9.44
N LEU A 46 12.63 1.15 9.84
CA LEU A 46 11.30 1.13 9.22
C LEU A 46 10.30 1.95 10.05
N SER A 47 9.09 2.09 9.54
CA SER A 47 8.01 2.68 10.33
C SER A 47 7.60 1.77 11.49
N PRO A 48 6.94 2.29 12.53
CA PRO A 48 6.41 1.47 13.62
C PRO A 48 5.34 0.46 13.18
N TYR A 49 4.84 0.60 11.95
CA TYR A 49 3.76 -0.23 11.39
C TYR A 49 4.26 -1.31 10.41
N ALA A 50 5.57 -1.44 10.22
CA ALA A 50 6.17 -2.40 9.27
C ALA A 50 5.77 -3.85 9.54
N GLY A 51 5.58 -4.25 10.81
CA GLY A 51 5.18 -5.59 11.23
C GLY A 51 3.67 -5.81 11.33
N GLU A 52 2.84 -4.82 11.03
CA GLU A 52 1.39 -4.93 11.17
C GLU A 52 0.75 -5.81 10.10
N ARG A 53 -0.44 -6.37 10.38
CA ARG A 53 -1.13 -7.30 9.48
C ARG A 53 -1.43 -6.73 8.11
N PHE A 54 -1.64 -5.42 8.01
CA PHE A 54 -1.86 -4.73 6.74
C PHE A 54 -0.57 -4.39 5.99
N SER A 55 0.59 -4.75 6.51
CA SER A 55 1.88 -4.64 5.83
C SER A 55 2.18 -5.93 5.07
N TYR A 56 2.35 -5.85 3.75
CA TYR A 56 2.59 -7.01 2.89
C TYR A 56 3.93 -7.67 3.19
N MET A 57 4.99 -6.87 3.35
CA MET A 57 6.36 -7.33 3.63
C MET A 57 6.64 -7.48 5.15
N ARG A 58 5.60 -7.71 5.97
CA ARG A 58 5.73 -7.78 7.44
C ARG A 58 6.71 -8.83 7.95
N ALA A 59 6.83 -9.94 7.23
CA ALA A 59 7.77 -11.01 7.60
C ALA A 59 9.23 -10.57 7.42
N GLU A 60 9.52 -9.83 6.37
CA GLU A 60 10.84 -9.30 6.06
C GLU A 60 11.25 -8.15 6.99
N ALA A 61 10.28 -7.52 7.65
CA ALA A 61 10.52 -6.47 8.65
C ALA A 61 11.04 -7.02 9.99
N GLU A 62 10.92 -8.33 10.22
CA GLU A 62 11.31 -8.95 11.49
C GLU A 62 12.81 -8.72 11.79
N GLY A 63 13.09 -8.23 12.99
CA GLY A 63 14.45 -7.95 13.45
C GLY A 63 15.03 -6.62 12.98
N LEU A 64 14.34 -5.84 12.14
CA LEU A 64 14.77 -4.50 11.76
C LEU A 64 14.30 -3.45 12.78
N PRO A 65 15.12 -2.42 13.06
CA PRO A 65 14.73 -1.31 13.93
C PRO A 65 13.53 -0.54 13.35
N THR A 66 12.77 0.13 14.23
CA THR A 66 11.70 1.05 13.81
C THR A 66 11.96 2.44 14.34
N VAL A 67 11.47 3.45 13.62
CA VAL A 67 11.58 4.87 14.00
C VAL A 67 10.22 5.57 13.84
N ARG A 68 9.90 6.45 14.76
CA ARG A 68 8.73 7.32 14.61
C ARG A 68 9.04 8.40 13.58
N PRO A 69 8.08 8.81 12.74
CA PRO A 69 8.28 9.84 11.73
C PRO A 69 8.31 11.24 12.36
N ARG A 70 9.25 11.45 13.31
CA ARG A 70 9.52 12.74 13.97
C ARG A 70 10.91 13.23 13.57
N THR A 71 11.04 14.53 13.33
CA THR A 71 12.27 15.14 12.86
C THR A 71 13.50 14.74 13.70
N ALA A 72 13.42 14.86 15.03
CA ALA A 72 14.54 14.53 15.91
C ALA A 72 14.94 13.05 15.85
N ASP A 73 13.95 12.14 15.80
CA ASP A 73 14.19 10.70 15.78
C ASP A 73 14.83 10.27 14.44
N VAL A 74 14.36 10.83 13.33
CA VAL A 74 14.90 10.54 11.98
C VAL A 74 16.29 11.11 11.82
N LEU A 75 16.52 12.37 12.18
CA LEU A 75 17.83 13.01 12.04
C LEU A 75 18.90 12.37 12.93
N ALA A 76 18.54 11.83 14.10
CA ALA A 76 19.46 11.10 14.97
C ALA A 76 20.07 9.86 14.27
N LEU A 77 19.37 9.27 13.31
CA LEU A 77 19.85 8.13 12.52
C LEU A 77 20.83 8.54 11.41
N GLN A 78 20.93 9.83 11.09
CA GLN A 78 21.77 10.34 10.00
C GLN A 78 21.56 9.59 8.67
N PRO A 79 20.33 9.51 8.13
CA PRO A 79 20.07 8.84 6.87
C PRO A 79 20.73 9.57 5.70
N ASP A 80 21.07 8.84 4.65
CA ASP A 80 21.44 9.39 3.34
C ASP A 80 20.29 9.30 2.33
N LEU A 81 19.22 8.58 2.68
CA LEU A 81 17.98 8.51 1.93
C LEU A 81 16.79 8.30 2.87
N VAL A 82 15.71 9.01 2.63
CA VAL A 82 14.43 8.79 3.30
C VAL A 82 13.37 8.43 2.27
N VAL A 83 12.55 7.41 2.57
CA VAL A 83 11.42 6.99 1.74
C VAL A 83 10.13 7.21 2.52
N ARG A 84 9.13 7.82 1.88
CA ARG A 84 7.82 8.04 2.47
C ARG A 84 6.71 7.99 1.46
N SER A 85 5.48 7.74 1.92
CA SER A 85 4.26 7.95 1.17
C SER A 85 3.47 9.15 1.73
N PHE A 86 2.21 9.24 1.37
CA PHE A 86 1.32 10.31 1.86
C PHE A 86 1.17 10.31 3.39
N GLY A 87 1.21 9.13 4.05
CA GLY A 87 0.94 8.96 5.48
C GLY A 87 2.10 9.26 6.42
N GLY A 88 3.34 9.38 5.91
CA GLY A 88 4.55 9.42 6.75
C GLY A 88 5.26 10.77 6.79
N GLY A 89 5.40 11.36 7.98
CA GLY A 89 6.41 12.37 8.31
C GLY A 89 6.43 13.63 7.43
N ALA A 90 5.28 14.20 7.07
CA ALA A 90 5.25 15.43 6.26
C ALA A 90 6.07 16.57 6.86
N ASP A 91 6.06 16.68 8.19
CA ASP A 91 6.81 17.71 8.93
C ASP A 91 8.32 17.49 8.98
N VAL A 92 8.78 16.29 8.60
CA VAL A 92 10.22 15.95 8.57
C VAL A 92 10.86 16.43 7.27
N VAL A 93 10.11 16.45 6.17
CA VAL A 93 10.64 16.72 4.82
C VAL A 93 11.40 18.04 4.71
N PRO A 94 10.88 19.19 5.17
CA PRO A 94 11.60 20.46 5.05
C PRO A 94 12.97 20.45 5.72
N PHE A 95 13.10 19.76 6.86
CA PHE A 95 14.38 19.67 7.58
C PHE A 95 15.39 18.75 6.85
N LEU A 96 14.89 17.68 6.21
CA LEU A 96 15.73 16.80 5.40
C LEU A 96 16.27 17.53 4.17
N GLU A 97 15.42 18.33 3.51
CA GLU A 97 15.77 19.14 2.36
C GLU A 97 16.84 20.19 2.71
N GLU A 98 16.70 20.89 3.87
CA GLU A 98 17.70 21.84 4.35
C GLU A 98 19.07 21.18 4.63
N LEU A 99 19.06 19.91 5.03
CA LEU A 99 20.26 19.12 5.29
C LEU A 99 20.81 18.40 4.03
N GLY A 100 20.15 18.57 2.89
CA GLY A 100 20.53 17.91 1.63
C GLY A 100 20.31 16.40 1.63
N VAL A 101 19.43 15.88 2.51
CA VAL A 101 19.06 14.46 2.52
C VAL A 101 17.94 14.23 1.52
N PRO A 102 18.14 13.42 0.47
CA PRO A 102 17.10 13.15 -0.52
C PRO A 102 15.92 12.40 0.08
N VAL A 103 14.72 12.74 -0.41
CA VAL A 103 13.47 12.08 -0.01
C VAL A 103 12.79 11.49 -1.25
N ILE A 104 12.57 10.18 -1.24
CA ILE A 104 11.71 9.53 -2.22
C ILE A 104 10.27 9.61 -1.72
N GLN A 105 9.44 10.37 -2.44
CA GLN A 105 8.01 10.40 -2.22
C GLN A 105 7.33 9.35 -3.10
N ILE A 106 6.64 8.39 -2.48
CA ILE A 106 5.74 7.46 -3.16
C ILE A 106 4.48 8.22 -3.54
N GLY A 107 4.07 8.11 -4.79
CA GLY A 107 2.87 8.74 -5.32
C GLY A 107 1.58 8.11 -4.79
N PHE A 108 0.47 8.58 -5.32
CA PHE A 108 -0.86 8.04 -5.01
C PHE A 108 -1.49 7.49 -6.30
N PRO A 109 -1.03 6.32 -6.77
CA PRO A 109 -1.48 5.74 -8.03
C PRO A 109 -2.97 5.39 -7.98
N GLN A 110 -3.68 5.69 -9.07
CA GLN A 110 -5.10 5.40 -9.23
C GLN A 110 -5.35 4.25 -10.21
N THR A 111 -4.32 3.89 -10.98
CA THR A 111 -4.38 2.82 -11.98
C THR A 111 -3.28 1.80 -11.75
N ILE A 112 -3.47 0.59 -12.27
CA ILE A 112 -2.45 -0.47 -12.22
C ILE A 112 -1.21 -0.07 -13.03
N ALA A 113 -1.39 0.65 -14.12
CA ALA A 113 -0.28 1.17 -14.92
C ALA A 113 0.59 2.14 -14.10
N GLU A 114 -0.03 3.07 -13.37
CA GLU A 114 0.69 3.98 -12.48
C GLU A 114 1.41 3.24 -11.35
N VAL A 115 0.79 2.20 -10.75
CA VAL A 115 1.46 1.35 -9.76
C VAL A 115 2.71 0.69 -10.34
N ARG A 116 2.59 0.15 -11.56
CA ARG A 116 3.72 -0.47 -12.26
C ARG A 116 4.87 0.52 -12.51
N GLU A 117 4.55 1.74 -12.91
CA GLU A 117 5.54 2.81 -13.09
C GLU A 117 6.21 3.18 -11.76
N GLU A 118 5.44 3.29 -10.67
CA GLU A 118 5.96 3.55 -9.33
C GLU A 118 6.90 2.44 -8.84
N VAL A 119 6.57 1.17 -9.07
CA VAL A 119 7.43 0.03 -8.73
C VAL A 119 8.80 0.18 -9.40
N ILE A 120 8.83 0.50 -10.71
CA ILE A 120 10.08 0.68 -11.45
C ILE A 120 10.83 1.91 -10.95
N ARG A 121 10.15 3.03 -10.77
CA ARG A 121 10.74 4.30 -10.36
C ARG A 121 11.41 4.18 -8.98
N ILE A 122 10.67 3.68 -8.00
CA ILE A 122 11.16 3.59 -6.62
C ILE A 122 12.25 2.54 -6.49
N GLY A 123 12.05 1.35 -7.08
CA GLY A 123 13.07 0.30 -7.04
C GLY A 123 14.37 0.74 -7.73
N SER A 124 14.30 1.49 -8.83
CA SER A 124 15.48 2.07 -9.47
C SER A 124 16.19 3.10 -8.58
N ALA A 125 15.42 3.93 -7.87
CA ALA A 125 15.97 4.92 -6.95
C ALA A 125 16.59 4.28 -5.69
N LEU A 126 16.19 3.06 -5.35
CA LEU A 126 16.78 2.25 -4.27
C LEU A 126 17.97 1.40 -4.73
N GLY A 127 18.40 1.51 -6.01
CA GLY A 127 19.51 0.74 -6.55
C GLY A 127 19.13 -0.61 -7.19
N ALA A 128 17.88 -1.05 -7.07
CA ALA A 128 17.39 -2.36 -7.54
C ALA A 128 16.58 -2.26 -8.85
N GLY A 129 17.07 -1.53 -9.83
CA GLY A 129 16.34 -1.26 -11.07
C GLY A 129 16.00 -2.51 -11.88
N ASP A 130 16.84 -3.55 -11.87
CA ASP A 130 16.58 -4.81 -12.57
C ASP A 130 15.49 -5.62 -11.87
N GLU A 131 15.53 -5.75 -10.56
CA GLU A 131 14.52 -6.41 -9.73
C GLU A 131 13.16 -5.71 -9.83
N ALA A 132 13.18 -4.37 -9.88
CA ALA A 132 11.96 -3.58 -10.04
C ALA A 132 11.31 -3.82 -11.43
N ARG A 133 12.11 -3.88 -12.49
CA ARG A 133 11.60 -4.25 -13.83
C ARG A 133 11.10 -5.69 -13.87
N GLN A 134 11.73 -6.62 -13.17
CA GLN A 134 11.25 -7.98 -13.04
C GLN A 134 9.93 -8.06 -12.30
N ALA A 135 9.78 -7.31 -11.19
CA ALA A 135 8.53 -7.24 -10.44
C ALA A 135 7.39 -6.66 -11.32
N ALA A 136 7.66 -5.60 -12.06
CA ALA A 136 6.70 -5.04 -13.02
C ALA A 136 6.33 -6.01 -14.15
N ALA A 137 7.31 -6.74 -14.70
CA ALA A 137 7.06 -7.78 -15.70
C ALA A 137 6.28 -8.97 -15.13
N ASP A 138 6.45 -9.30 -13.85
CA ASP A 138 5.65 -10.31 -13.17
C ASP A 138 4.19 -9.86 -13.03
N MET A 139 3.95 -8.61 -12.65
CA MET A 139 2.60 -8.03 -12.67
C MET A 139 1.95 -8.18 -14.05
N ASP A 140 2.64 -7.75 -15.12
CA ASP A 140 2.13 -7.83 -16.50
C ASP A 140 1.80 -9.28 -16.88
N ARG A 141 2.65 -10.23 -16.53
CA ARG A 141 2.48 -11.66 -16.83
C ARG A 141 1.27 -12.26 -16.11
N ARG A 142 1.10 -11.94 -14.82
CA ARG A 142 -0.02 -12.40 -13.98
C ARG A 142 -1.34 -11.79 -14.47
N LEU A 143 -1.36 -10.51 -14.82
CA LEU A 143 -2.52 -9.85 -15.42
C LEU A 143 -2.93 -10.47 -16.74
N ALA A 144 -1.96 -10.78 -17.61
CA ALA A 144 -2.23 -11.44 -18.89
C ALA A 144 -2.74 -12.89 -18.76
N ALA A 145 -2.47 -13.54 -17.64
CA ALA A 145 -2.94 -14.89 -17.32
C ALA A 145 -4.36 -14.93 -16.75
N LEU A 146 -4.95 -13.77 -16.41
CA LEU A 146 -6.33 -13.72 -15.91
C LEU A 146 -7.31 -14.26 -16.95
N PRO A 147 -8.37 -14.97 -16.53
CA PRO A 147 -9.43 -15.40 -17.44
C PRO A 147 -10.12 -14.17 -18.05
N ALA A 148 -10.59 -14.32 -19.29
CA ALA A 148 -11.36 -13.26 -19.93
C ALA A 148 -12.59 -12.91 -19.08
N PRO A 149 -12.91 -11.62 -18.93
CA PRO A 149 -14.07 -11.21 -18.15
C PRO A 149 -15.36 -11.78 -18.78
N PRO A 150 -16.33 -12.22 -17.96
CA PRO A 150 -17.59 -12.74 -18.48
C PRO A 150 -18.35 -11.63 -19.24
N GLU A 151 -19.17 -12.04 -20.22
CA GLU A 151 -19.96 -11.11 -21.05
C GLU A 151 -20.87 -10.23 -20.17
N LYS A 152 -21.52 -10.84 -19.16
CA LYS A 152 -22.26 -10.15 -18.12
C LYS A 152 -21.44 -10.12 -16.83
N ARG A 153 -20.85 -8.97 -16.53
CA ARG A 153 -20.06 -8.79 -15.31
C ARG A 153 -20.92 -8.85 -14.07
N ARG A 154 -20.48 -9.60 -13.08
CA ARG A 154 -21.04 -9.58 -11.73
C ARG A 154 -20.71 -8.27 -11.04
N THR A 155 -21.61 -7.76 -10.22
CA THR A 155 -21.38 -6.56 -9.41
C THR A 155 -20.65 -6.92 -8.11
N ALA A 156 -19.65 -6.13 -7.73
CA ALA A 156 -18.91 -6.29 -6.48
C ALA A 156 -18.98 -5.03 -5.62
N LEU A 157 -19.26 -5.20 -4.33
CA LEU A 157 -19.14 -4.15 -3.33
C LEU A 157 -17.83 -4.32 -2.58
N TYR A 158 -16.90 -3.37 -2.72
CA TYR A 158 -15.76 -3.27 -1.80
C TYR A 158 -16.24 -2.74 -0.46
N MET A 159 -15.86 -3.40 0.62
CA MET A 159 -16.33 -3.07 1.96
C MET A 159 -15.22 -3.23 2.98
N THR A 160 -15.07 -2.24 3.87
CA THR A 160 -14.13 -2.26 4.99
C THR A 160 -14.86 -2.25 6.33
N PRO A 161 -14.23 -2.70 7.44
CA PRO A 161 -14.82 -2.60 8.79
C PRO A 161 -15.15 -1.16 9.21
N GLY A 162 -14.41 -0.17 8.69
CA GLY A 162 -14.72 1.25 8.87
C GLY A 162 -15.96 1.74 8.13
N GLY A 163 -16.63 0.87 7.35
CA GLY A 163 -17.83 1.23 6.61
C GLY A 163 -17.56 2.05 5.35
N MET A 164 -16.36 1.93 4.81
CA MET A 164 -15.96 2.61 3.56
C MET A 164 -16.10 1.68 2.36
N THR A 165 -16.41 2.28 1.23
CA THR A 165 -16.40 1.70 -0.12
C THR A 165 -15.75 2.67 -1.09
N SER A 166 -15.55 2.22 -2.34
CA SER A 166 -14.77 2.97 -3.30
C SER A 166 -15.38 2.87 -4.70
N GLY A 167 -15.46 3.99 -5.40
CA GLY A 167 -16.01 4.11 -6.74
C GLY A 167 -14.96 4.52 -7.78
N GLU A 168 -15.41 4.98 -8.92
CA GLU A 168 -14.58 5.40 -10.06
C GLU A 168 -13.52 6.43 -9.65
N GLY A 169 -12.35 6.39 -10.29
CA GLY A 169 -11.22 7.26 -10.00
C GLY A 169 -10.39 6.81 -8.79
N THR A 170 -10.50 5.54 -8.39
CA THR A 170 -9.70 4.96 -7.33
C THR A 170 -9.03 3.66 -7.76
N LEU A 171 -7.91 3.33 -7.14
CA LEU A 171 -7.19 2.07 -7.41
C LEU A 171 -8.06 0.84 -7.09
N VAL A 172 -8.92 0.91 -6.08
CA VAL A 172 -9.85 -0.20 -5.76
C VAL A 172 -10.86 -0.42 -6.89
N HIS A 173 -11.39 0.64 -7.49
CA HIS A 173 -12.25 0.51 -8.68
C HIS A 173 -11.53 -0.18 -9.82
N GLU A 174 -10.27 0.21 -10.05
CA GLU A 174 -9.42 -0.38 -11.09
C GLU A 174 -9.16 -1.88 -10.83
N ILE A 175 -8.88 -2.26 -9.58
CA ILE A 175 -8.72 -3.66 -9.14
C ILE A 175 -9.99 -4.47 -9.47
N LEU A 176 -11.18 -3.99 -9.09
CA LEU A 176 -12.44 -4.67 -9.38
C LEU A 176 -12.68 -4.84 -10.89
N ARG A 177 -12.42 -3.78 -11.66
CA ARG A 177 -12.60 -3.77 -13.12
C ARG A 177 -11.65 -4.72 -13.83
N THR A 178 -10.40 -4.75 -13.41
CA THR A 178 -9.36 -5.63 -13.96
C THR A 178 -9.65 -7.09 -13.62
N ALA A 179 -10.18 -7.37 -12.44
CA ALA A 179 -10.64 -8.70 -12.06
C ALA A 179 -11.88 -9.19 -12.83
N GLY A 180 -12.47 -8.36 -13.71
CA GLY A 180 -13.65 -8.72 -14.51
C GLY A 180 -14.99 -8.43 -13.84
N LEU A 181 -15.00 -7.72 -12.70
CA LEU A 181 -16.20 -7.33 -11.96
C LEU A 181 -16.70 -5.94 -12.38
N ALA A 182 -17.96 -5.64 -12.13
CA ALA A 182 -18.51 -4.29 -12.15
C ALA A 182 -18.53 -3.75 -10.72
N ASN A 183 -18.17 -2.50 -10.53
CA ASN A 183 -18.23 -1.90 -9.20
C ASN A 183 -19.69 -1.56 -8.84
N PHE A 184 -20.15 -2.03 -7.68
CA PHE A 184 -21.49 -1.71 -7.16
C PHE A 184 -21.60 -0.23 -6.75
N GLN A 185 -20.49 0.40 -6.29
CA GLN A 185 -20.47 1.84 -5.98
C GLN A 185 -20.44 2.66 -7.28
N ASP A 186 -21.44 3.53 -7.47
CA ASP A 186 -21.63 4.41 -8.63
C ASP A 186 -21.10 5.84 -8.42
N ARG A 187 -20.87 6.24 -7.15
CA ARG A 187 -20.27 7.54 -6.84
C ARG A 187 -18.76 7.46 -6.97
N PRO A 188 -18.09 8.42 -7.62
CA PRO A 188 -16.65 8.42 -7.73
C PRO A 188 -15.97 8.65 -6.38
N GLY A 189 -14.71 8.23 -6.26
CA GLY A 189 -13.87 8.40 -5.08
C GLY A 189 -14.23 7.47 -3.91
N TRP A 190 -13.73 7.80 -2.73
CA TRP A 190 -14.02 7.10 -1.49
C TRP A 190 -15.34 7.58 -0.88
N ASN A 191 -16.18 6.64 -0.46
CA ASN A 191 -17.52 6.91 0.05
C ASN A 191 -17.81 6.03 1.28
N THR A 192 -18.76 6.42 2.10
CA THR A 192 -19.41 5.51 3.05
C THR A 192 -20.27 4.51 2.31
N LEU A 193 -20.52 3.34 2.93
CA LEU A 193 -21.39 2.32 2.37
C LEU A 193 -22.77 2.90 2.02
N PRO A 194 -23.31 2.63 0.82
CA PRO A 194 -24.60 3.16 0.37
C PRO A 194 -25.76 2.37 1.00
N LEU A 195 -25.99 2.58 2.31
CA LEU A 195 -26.95 1.77 3.10
C LEU A 195 -28.38 1.82 2.54
N GLU A 196 -28.82 2.99 2.06
CA GLU A 196 -30.13 3.15 1.44
C GLU A 196 -30.27 2.27 0.20
N ARG A 197 -29.25 2.29 -0.67
CA ARG A 197 -29.23 1.46 -1.88
C ARG A 197 -29.17 -0.02 -1.52
N LEU A 198 -28.34 -0.41 -0.55
CA LEU A 198 -28.19 -1.79 -0.09
C LEU A 198 -29.47 -2.37 0.55
N ALA A 199 -30.41 -1.53 0.95
CA ALA A 199 -31.71 -1.99 1.45
C ALA A 199 -32.62 -2.53 0.33
N TYR A 200 -32.40 -2.15 -0.93
CA TYR A 200 -33.23 -2.50 -2.08
C TYR A 200 -32.48 -3.22 -3.19
N GLU A 201 -31.19 -2.95 -3.33
CA GLU A 201 -30.31 -3.54 -4.32
C GLU A 201 -29.16 -4.28 -3.64
N HIS A 202 -28.65 -5.32 -4.30
CA HIS A 202 -27.60 -6.14 -3.70
C HIS A 202 -26.47 -6.37 -4.69
N PRO A 203 -25.20 -6.35 -4.23
CA PRO A 203 -24.08 -6.81 -5.04
C PRO A 203 -24.15 -8.33 -5.24
N ASP A 204 -23.59 -8.81 -6.34
CA ASP A 204 -23.42 -10.26 -6.56
C ASP A 204 -22.31 -10.85 -5.69
N VAL A 205 -21.32 -10.02 -5.31
CA VAL A 205 -20.14 -10.39 -4.53
C VAL A 205 -19.78 -9.26 -3.56
N VAL A 206 -19.28 -9.61 -2.38
CA VAL A 206 -18.67 -8.66 -1.44
C VAL A 206 -17.16 -8.87 -1.42
N ALA A 207 -16.39 -7.84 -1.79
CA ALA A 207 -14.95 -7.79 -1.63
C ALA A 207 -14.66 -7.21 -0.23
N ALA A 208 -14.46 -8.08 0.75
CA ALA A 208 -14.30 -7.72 2.16
C ALA A 208 -12.83 -7.54 2.50
N ALA A 209 -12.38 -6.28 2.63
CA ALA A 209 -10.99 -5.96 2.93
C ALA A 209 -10.80 -5.58 4.40
N PHE A 210 -9.65 -5.93 4.98
CA PHE A 210 -9.25 -5.61 6.36
C PHE A 210 -10.13 -6.26 7.45
N TYR A 211 -10.83 -7.35 7.14
CA TYR A 211 -11.63 -8.06 8.14
C TYR A 211 -10.81 -9.07 8.97
N GLU A 212 -9.57 -9.36 8.57
CA GLU A 212 -8.68 -10.23 9.34
C GLU A 212 -8.33 -9.60 10.69
N GLY A 213 -8.67 -10.29 11.75
CA GLY A 213 -8.35 -9.87 13.12
C GLY A 213 -9.16 -8.67 13.63
N VAL A 214 -10.25 -8.32 12.98
CA VAL A 214 -11.26 -7.41 13.53
C VAL A 214 -12.09 -8.17 14.55
N GLU A 215 -11.48 -8.56 15.66
CA GLU A 215 -12.21 -8.89 16.86
C GLU A 215 -12.71 -7.57 17.49
N SER A 216 -13.98 -7.29 17.32
CA SER A 216 -14.82 -6.41 18.14
C SER A 216 -14.57 -4.90 18.19
N GLN A 217 -13.56 -4.32 17.56
CA GLN A 217 -13.29 -2.87 17.64
C GLN A 217 -13.54 -2.08 16.35
N ALA A 218 -14.32 -2.61 15.40
CA ALA A 218 -14.89 -1.72 14.40
C ALA A 218 -15.58 -0.57 15.14
N GLU A 219 -15.24 0.66 14.80
CA GLU A 219 -15.80 1.86 15.43
C GLU A 219 -17.31 1.67 15.62
N ILE A 220 -17.81 1.95 16.84
CA ILE A 220 -19.20 1.71 17.23
C ILE A 220 -20.18 2.35 16.23
N TRP A 221 -19.74 3.41 15.55
CA TRP A 221 -20.51 4.18 14.55
C TRP A 221 -20.23 3.78 13.09
N SER A 222 -19.46 2.73 12.83
CA SER A 222 -19.20 2.31 11.45
C SER A 222 -20.46 1.87 10.72
N ALA A 223 -20.64 2.34 9.48
CA ALA A 223 -21.69 1.89 8.58
C ALA A 223 -21.67 0.37 8.32
N ALA A 224 -20.51 -0.28 8.45
CA ALA A 224 -20.38 -1.73 8.33
C ALA A 224 -21.14 -2.51 9.43
N ARG A 225 -21.43 -1.90 10.56
CA ARG A 225 -22.20 -2.50 11.66
C ARG A 225 -23.73 -2.44 11.44
N HIS A 226 -24.17 -1.62 10.49
CA HIS A 226 -25.59 -1.51 10.18
C HIS A 226 -26.14 -2.88 9.72
N PRO A 227 -27.34 -3.31 10.16
CA PRO A 227 -27.89 -4.60 9.77
C PRO A 227 -27.92 -4.86 8.27
N VAL A 228 -28.21 -3.84 7.47
CA VAL A 228 -28.23 -3.91 5.99
C VAL A 228 -26.83 -4.22 5.43
N ALA A 229 -25.78 -3.63 5.98
CA ALA A 229 -24.41 -3.91 5.54
C ALA A 229 -23.94 -5.31 5.98
N ARG A 230 -24.24 -5.70 7.22
CA ARG A 230 -23.94 -7.04 7.72
C ARG A 230 -24.63 -8.14 6.92
N ALA A 231 -25.88 -7.92 6.53
CA ALA A 231 -26.62 -8.85 5.69
C ALA A 231 -25.95 -9.12 4.34
N GLN A 232 -25.12 -8.19 3.81
CA GLN A 232 -24.35 -8.44 2.59
C GLN A 232 -23.24 -9.48 2.85
N LEU A 233 -22.54 -9.39 3.98
CA LEU A 233 -21.50 -10.37 4.37
C LEU A 233 -22.08 -11.76 4.69
N GLU A 234 -23.30 -11.81 5.22
CA GLU A 234 -23.96 -13.05 5.64
C GLU A 234 -24.64 -13.79 4.47
N ASN A 235 -25.16 -13.06 3.49
CA ASN A 235 -26.07 -13.61 2.47
C ASN A 235 -25.50 -13.55 1.04
N ARG A 236 -24.28 -13.05 0.84
CA ARG A 236 -23.63 -12.97 -0.48
C ARG A 236 -22.31 -13.73 -0.47
N PRO A 237 -21.84 -14.17 -1.63
CA PRO A 237 -20.46 -14.64 -1.77
C PRO A 237 -19.49 -13.54 -1.32
N VAL A 238 -18.60 -13.89 -0.39
CA VAL A 238 -17.59 -12.96 0.14
C VAL A 238 -16.22 -13.40 -0.37
N VAL A 239 -15.48 -12.48 -0.95
CA VAL A 239 -14.06 -12.63 -1.25
C VAL A 239 -13.29 -11.90 -0.14
N PRO A 240 -12.66 -12.62 0.78
CA PRO A 240 -11.80 -11.98 1.77
C PRO A 240 -10.57 -11.44 1.06
N LEU A 241 -10.32 -10.14 1.23
CA LEU A 241 -9.09 -9.51 0.76
C LEU A 241 -8.23 -9.19 1.97
N GLU A 242 -7.03 -9.77 2.00
CA GLU A 242 -6.06 -9.36 3.02
C GLU A 242 -5.83 -7.85 2.93
N GLY A 243 -5.84 -7.18 4.09
CA GLY A 243 -5.58 -5.74 4.15
C GLY A 243 -4.26 -5.38 3.51
N ALA A 244 -3.28 -6.26 3.63
CA ALA A 244 -1.97 -6.14 3.01
C ALA A 244 -2.00 -5.99 1.48
N TRP A 245 -3.00 -6.55 0.80
CA TRP A 245 -3.09 -6.49 -0.67
C TRP A 245 -3.62 -5.17 -1.21
N THR A 246 -4.36 -4.42 -0.39
CA THR A 246 -5.08 -3.21 -0.83
C THR A 246 -4.76 -1.96 -0.03
N SER A 247 -3.91 -2.06 1.00
CA SER A 247 -3.54 -0.92 1.85
C SER A 247 -2.64 0.10 1.15
N CYS A 248 -1.85 -0.35 0.17
CA CYS A 248 -0.92 0.49 -0.59
C CYS A 248 -0.94 0.10 -2.08
N GLY A 249 -0.57 1.03 -2.95
CA GLY A 249 -0.26 0.72 -4.36
C GLY A 249 1.11 0.05 -4.46
N GLY A 250 1.15 -1.22 -4.84
CA GLY A 250 2.37 -1.98 -5.04
C GLY A 250 2.13 -3.24 -5.86
N TRP A 251 3.18 -3.99 -6.19
CA TRP A 251 3.13 -5.21 -7.01
C TRP A 251 2.18 -6.28 -6.45
N PHE A 252 1.97 -6.27 -5.14
CA PHE A 252 1.15 -7.25 -4.40
C PHE A 252 -0.37 -7.08 -4.62
N LEU A 253 -0.82 -5.96 -5.20
CA LEU A 253 -2.25 -5.79 -5.52
C LEU A 253 -2.77 -6.84 -6.51
N ILE A 254 -1.86 -7.51 -7.24
CA ILE A 254 -2.22 -8.60 -8.15
C ILE A 254 -2.86 -9.77 -7.39
N ASP A 255 -2.47 -10.02 -6.15
CA ASP A 255 -3.05 -11.07 -5.31
C ASP A 255 -4.56 -10.81 -5.07
N ALA A 256 -4.94 -9.55 -4.83
CA ALA A 256 -6.34 -9.15 -4.73
C ALA A 256 -7.09 -9.30 -6.05
N ILE A 257 -6.46 -8.95 -7.18
CA ILE A 257 -7.06 -9.07 -8.51
C ILE A 257 -7.32 -10.54 -8.86
N GLU A 258 -6.37 -11.43 -8.61
CA GLU A 258 -6.52 -12.86 -8.86
C GLU A 258 -7.63 -13.48 -8.03
N ALA A 259 -7.68 -13.18 -6.71
CA ALA A 259 -8.75 -13.64 -5.84
C ALA A 259 -10.15 -13.18 -6.30
N LEU A 260 -10.26 -11.93 -6.71
CA LEU A 260 -11.50 -11.36 -7.23
C LEU A 260 -11.87 -11.92 -8.61
N SER A 261 -10.89 -12.23 -9.44
CA SER A 261 -11.10 -12.79 -10.78
C SER A 261 -11.75 -14.18 -10.71
N GLN A 262 -11.39 -15.02 -9.73
CA GLN A 262 -12.05 -16.30 -9.49
C GLN A 262 -13.55 -16.11 -9.19
N ALA A 263 -13.85 -15.14 -8.33
CA ALA A 263 -15.24 -14.81 -8.01
C ALA A 263 -16.02 -14.23 -9.21
N ALA A 264 -15.36 -13.51 -10.11
CA ALA A 264 -15.97 -13.02 -11.35
C ALA A 264 -16.48 -14.14 -12.23
N GLN A 265 -15.78 -15.30 -12.27
CA GLN A 265 -16.16 -16.50 -13.00
C GLN A 265 -17.28 -17.32 -12.33
N GLY A 266 -17.72 -16.91 -11.12
CA GLY A 266 -18.75 -17.63 -10.37
C GLY A 266 -18.20 -18.77 -9.52
N GLU A 267 -16.90 -18.92 -9.46
CA GLU A 267 -16.23 -19.88 -8.58
C GLU A 267 -16.41 -19.40 -7.13
N ARG A 268 -16.61 -20.34 -6.21
CA ARG A 268 -16.63 -19.98 -4.78
C ARG A 268 -15.17 -19.82 -4.34
N PRO A 269 -14.84 -18.72 -3.68
CA PRO A 269 -13.51 -18.53 -3.09
C PRO A 269 -13.21 -19.55 -2.00
#